data_f1219005c4fc926a46482db6eb561ef2
#
_entry.id   f1219005c4fc926a46482db6eb561ef2
#
_cell.length_a   1.000
_cell.length_b   1.000
_cell.length_c   1.000
_cell.angle_alpha   90.00
_cell.angle_beta   90.00
_cell.angle_gamma   90.00
#
_symmetry.space_group_name_H-M   'P 1'
#
loop_
_entity.id
_entity.type
_entity.pdbx_description
1 polymer ?
#
loop_
_entity_poly.entity_id
_entity_poly.type
_entity_poly.pdbx_seq_one_letter_code
_entity_poly.pdbx_strand_id
1 'polypeptide(L)'
;MRISPLAAKLCARQGIDPATLHGTGPRGRIMAADVKVGPRVGRSFAGQSVRAVFAEQPADTTGPEGYTVYVGKAPAPGRLPEQVAVQRARLGAGVLSFRDYIARALVKAALRAEVTSPEETNLLLRNEGGDCAVPAAARKPLCRLAQEAAVPAPFPQGFAPQLVLCLPGQGAAAIRDFRPRLVLECAAPGPEGAAYSLYSAPDLPRASADTAAAALHLLAENPVALLLLP
;
A
#
# COMPACT_ATOMS: atom_id res chain seq x y z
N MET A 1 15.00 35.47 1.72
CA MET A 1 15.17 34.07 2.04
C MET A 1 16.67 33.77 2.14
N ARG A 2 17.13 33.08 3.17
CA ARG A 2 18.55 32.72 3.36
C ARG A 2 18.73 31.22 3.17
N ILE A 3 19.62 30.85 2.24
CA ILE A 3 19.93 29.45 1.93
C ILE A 3 21.44 29.23 1.96
N SER A 4 21.90 28.09 2.43
CA SER A 4 23.32 27.72 2.37
C SER A 4 23.72 27.33 0.94
N PRO A 5 24.98 27.57 0.51
CA PRO A 5 25.43 27.21 -0.85
C PRO A 5 25.24 25.74 -1.19
N LEU A 6 25.44 24.85 -0.20
CA LEU A 6 25.24 23.42 -0.38
C LEU A 6 23.75 23.07 -0.51
N ALA A 7 22.87 23.70 0.28
CA ALA A 7 21.43 23.53 0.15
C ALA A 7 20.93 24.00 -1.22
N ALA A 8 21.42 25.15 -1.72
CA ALA A 8 21.06 25.65 -3.04
C ALA A 8 21.43 24.67 -4.16
N LYS A 9 22.64 24.07 -4.12
CA LYS A 9 23.06 23.03 -5.07
C LYS A 9 22.21 21.77 -4.99
N LEU A 10 21.80 21.37 -3.79
CA LEU A 10 20.92 20.20 -3.60
C LEU A 10 19.52 20.48 -4.12
N CYS A 11 18.93 21.66 -3.86
CA CYS A 11 17.64 22.06 -4.40
C CYS A 11 17.66 22.05 -5.93
N ALA A 12 18.66 22.67 -6.56
CA ALA A 12 18.80 22.69 -8.01
C ALA A 12 18.94 21.29 -8.61
N ARG A 13 19.70 20.40 -7.96
CA ARG A 13 19.90 19.02 -8.40
C ARG A 13 18.64 18.15 -8.26
N GLN A 14 17.79 18.43 -7.27
CA GLN A 14 16.61 17.65 -6.97
C GLN A 14 15.31 18.28 -7.50
N GLY A 15 15.40 19.45 -8.16
CA GLY A 15 14.23 20.16 -8.67
C GLY A 15 13.28 20.68 -7.57
N ILE A 16 13.81 20.91 -6.35
CA ILE A 16 13.04 21.38 -5.21
C ILE A 16 13.07 22.91 -5.18
N ASP A 17 11.89 23.54 -5.13
CA ASP A 17 11.80 24.99 -4.91
C ASP A 17 12.20 25.33 -3.47
N PRO A 18 13.27 26.12 -3.27
CA PRO A 18 13.70 26.53 -1.93
C PRO A 18 12.62 27.28 -1.13
N ALA A 19 11.64 27.90 -1.79
CA ALA A 19 10.56 28.61 -1.12
C ALA A 19 9.61 27.68 -0.35
N THR A 20 9.59 26.40 -0.69
CA THR A 20 8.76 25.37 -0.02
C THR A 20 9.43 24.77 1.21
N LEU A 21 10.71 25.09 1.47
CA LEU A 21 11.48 24.53 2.56
C LEU A 21 11.51 25.46 3.78
N HIS A 22 11.35 24.86 4.96
CA HIS A 22 11.54 25.58 6.22
C HIS A 22 12.99 25.45 6.70
N GLY A 23 13.71 26.58 6.82
CA GLY A 23 15.10 26.55 7.25
C GLY A 23 15.23 26.32 8.76
N THR A 24 16.00 25.29 9.15
CA THR A 24 16.30 24.97 10.57
C THR A 24 17.62 25.58 11.06
N GLY A 25 18.37 26.22 10.17
CA GLY A 25 19.64 26.86 10.52
C GLY A 25 19.50 28.22 11.22
N PRO A 26 20.62 28.81 11.66
CA PRO A 26 20.62 30.10 12.36
C PRO A 26 19.91 31.21 11.54
N ARG A 27 19.01 31.93 12.22
CA ARG A 27 18.17 32.99 11.62
C ARG A 27 17.27 32.49 10.47
N GLY A 28 16.78 31.22 10.56
CA GLY A 28 15.89 30.63 9.57
C GLY A 28 16.58 30.28 8.23
N ARG A 29 17.91 30.05 8.23
CA ARG A 29 18.65 29.68 7.02
C ARG A 29 18.34 28.24 6.64
N ILE A 30 18.06 27.98 5.37
CA ILE A 30 17.90 26.64 4.84
C ILE A 30 19.28 25.98 4.74
N MET A 31 19.43 24.86 5.44
CA MET A 31 20.65 24.05 5.49
C MET A 31 20.53 22.84 4.57
N ALA A 32 21.66 22.21 4.23
CA ALA A 32 21.67 20.99 3.41
C ALA A 32 20.86 19.82 4.03
N ALA A 33 20.75 19.79 5.35
CA ALA A 33 19.92 18.82 6.06
C ALA A 33 18.43 19.01 5.77
N ASP A 34 17.97 20.24 5.62
CA ASP A 34 16.57 20.56 5.33
C ASP A 34 16.17 20.07 3.92
N VAL A 35 17.11 20.14 2.96
CA VAL A 35 16.90 19.64 1.59
C VAL A 35 16.91 18.11 1.54
N LYS A 36 17.79 17.45 2.32
CA LYS A 36 17.85 15.98 2.39
C LYS A 36 16.59 15.36 3.01
N VAL A 37 15.93 16.10 3.89
CA VAL A 37 14.66 15.64 4.50
C VAL A 37 13.51 15.79 3.50
N GLY A 38 13.70 16.52 2.39
CA GLY A 38 12.64 16.92 1.46
C GLY A 38 11.64 17.88 2.13
N PRO A 39 10.63 18.39 1.45
CA PRO A 39 9.48 18.93 2.13
C PRO A 39 9.02 17.80 3.04
N ARG A 40 9.08 18.01 4.36
CA ARG A 40 8.57 17.04 5.32
C ARG A 40 7.11 16.80 4.94
N VAL A 41 6.88 15.79 4.13
CA VAL A 41 5.57 15.16 3.98
C VAL A 41 5.31 14.58 5.37
N GLY A 42 4.80 15.42 6.13
CA GLY A 42 4.84 15.47 7.39
C GLY A 42 4.39 14.61 8.36
N ARG A 43 4.83 14.76 9.41
CA ARG A 43 4.28 14.46 10.71
C ARG A 43 2.94 15.18 10.95
N SER A 44 1.99 15.01 10.07
CA SER A 44 0.63 15.45 10.28
C SER A 44 -0.35 14.57 9.50
N PHE A 45 -0.15 13.25 9.59
CA PHE A 45 -1.27 12.35 9.27
C PHE A 45 -2.39 12.41 10.33
N ALA A 46 -2.18 13.10 11.43
CA ALA A 46 -3.18 13.25 12.48
C ALA A 46 -4.17 14.41 12.28
N GLY A 47 -4.10 15.18 11.19
CA GLY A 47 -4.93 16.37 11.05
C GLY A 47 -5.46 16.70 9.66
N GLN A 48 -4.93 16.09 8.60
CA GLN A 48 -5.59 16.20 7.29
C GLN A 48 -6.63 15.08 7.21
N SER A 49 -7.88 15.48 7.25
CA SER A 49 -9.01 14.57 7.21
C SER A 49 -8.85 13.66 5.98
N VAL A 50 -8.66 12.37 6.23
CA VAL A 50 -8.75 11.26 5.26
C VAL A 50 -10.00 11.36 4.38
N ARG A 51 -11.00 12.11 4.82
CA ARG A 51 -12.20 12.52 4.08
C ARG A 51 -11.91 13.23 2.75
N ALA A 52 -10.81 13.97 2.60
CA ALA A 52 -10.58 14.77 1.39
C ALA A 52 -10.14 13.94 0.18
N VAL A 53 -9.51 12.77 0.39
CA VAL A 53 -9.04 11.90 -0.71
C VAL A 53 -10.17 11.04 -1.28
N PHE A 54 -11.20 10.75 -0.47
CA PHE A 54 -12.38 9.99 -0.88
C PHE A 54 -13.64 10.85 -1.04
N ALA A 55 -13.52 12.19 -0.99
CA ALA A 55 -14.67 13.09 -1.04
C ALA A 55 -15.45 13.10 -2.36
N GLU A 56 -14.93 12.45 -3.40
CA GLU A 56 -15.60 12.35 -4.72
C GLU A 56 -16.30 11.00 -4.98
N GLN A 57 -16.20 10.03 -4.05
CA GLN A 57 -16.92 8.76 -4.22
C GLN A 57 -17.70 8.41 -2.94
N PRO A 58 -19.03 8.30 -3.02
CA PRO A 58 -19.85 7.87 -1.88
C PRO A 58 -19.53 6.40 -1.59
N ALA A 59 -18.79 6.17 -0.51
CA ALA A 59 -18.44 4.84 -0.02
C ALA A 59 -19.56 4.26 0.87
N ASP A 60 -20.80 4.35 0.43
CA ASP A 60 -21.94 3.70 1.10
C ASP A 60 -22.55 2.60 0.23
N THR A 61 -21.72 1.92 -0.57
CA THR A 61 -22.15 0.71 -1.25
C THR A 61 -22.01 -0.44 -0.27
N THR A 62 -23.12 -0.93 0.25
CA THR A 62 -23.16 -2.16 1.04
C THR A 62 -22.82 -3.32 0.12
N GLY A 63 -21.69 -3.95 0.36
CA GLY A 63 -21.23 -5.14 -0.34
C GLY A 63 -21.89 -6.42 0.16
N PRO A 64 -21.42 -7.57 -0.30
CA PRO A 64 -21.88 -8.87 0.17
C PRO A 64 -21.78 -8.99 1.69
N GLU A 65 -22.77 -9.61 2.32
CA GLU A 65 -22.81 -9.92 3.76
C GLU A 65 -22.58 -8.71 4.70
N GLY A 66 -22.94 -7.49 4.27
CA GLY A 66 -22.79 -6.27 5.06
C GLY A 66 -21.39 -5.64 5.05
N TYR A 67 -20.49 -6.10 4.19
CA TYR A 67 -19.19 -5.48 4.00
C TYR A 67 -19.32 -4.07 3.42
N THR A 68 -18.50 -3.13 3.89
CA THR A 68 -18.37 -1.80 3.30
C THR A 68 -17.41 -1.85 2.12
N VAL A 69 -17.77 -1.21 1.00
CA VAL A 69 -16.97 -1.24 -0.23
C VAL A 69 -16.34 0.12 -0.50
N TYR A 70 -15.03 0.13 -0.73
CA TYR A 70 -14.24 1.28 -1.16
C TYR A 70 -13.70 1.01 -2.57
N VAL A 71 -13.95 1.90 -3.50
CA VAL A 71 -13.49 1.76 -4.89
C VAL A 71 -12.34 2.73 -5.15
N GLY A 72 -11.31 2.27 -5.84
CA GLY A 72 -10.16 3.08 -6.15
C GLY A 72 -9.44 2.62 -7.42
N LYS A 73 -8.40 3.36 -7.79
CA LYS A 73 -7.56 3.06 -8.94
C LYS A 73 -6.09 3.11 -8.53
N ALA A 74 -5.37 2.02 -8.75
CA ALA A 74 -3.92 1.98 -8.60
C ALA A 74 -3.26 2.52 -9.87
N PRO A 75 -2.16 3.28 -9.78
CA PRO A 75 -1.50 3.84 -10.95
C PRO A 75 -0.98 2.76 -11.89
N ALA A 76 -0.85 3.11 -13.18
CA ALA A 76 -0.33 2.21 -14.19
C ALA A 76 1.09 1.75 -13.84
N PRO A 77 1.43 0.47 -14.10
CA PRO A 77 2.76 -0.08 -13.84
C PRO A 77 3.89 0.62 -14.61
N GLY A 78 3.59 1.42 -15.62
CA GLY A 78 4.57 2.10 -16.45
C GLY A 78 5.52 3.06 -15.70
N ARG A 79 5.16 3.53 -14.50
CA ARG A 79 6.05 4.29 -13.61
C ARG A 79 6.77 3.43 -12.55
N LEU A 80 6.38 2.17 -12.41
CA LEU A 80 7.01 1.18 -11.54
C LEU A 80 8.34 0.62 -12.09
N PRO A 81 8.55 0.45 -13.42
CA PRO A 81 9.64 -0.37 -13.93
C PRO A 81 11.04 0.14 -13.60
N GLU A 82 11.30 1.44 -13.69
CA GLU A 82 12.67 1.95 -13.49
C GLU A 82 13.14 1.82 -12.06
N GLN A 83 12.30 2.18 -11.10
CA GLN A 83 12.64 2.10 -9.67
C GLN A 83 12.71 0.64 -9.21
N VAL A 84 11.84 -0.21 -9.75
CA VAL A 84 11.80 -1.65 -9.49
C VAL A 84 12.96 -2.37 -10.15
N ALA A 85 13.35 -2.02 -11.37
CA ALA A 85 14.50 -2.61 -12.05
C ALA A 85 15.81 -2.36 -11.30
N VAL A 86 16.01 -1.15 -10.78
CA VAL A 86 17.19 -0.82 -9.95
C VAL A 86 17.21 -1.63 -8.66
N GLN A 87 16.06 -1.90 -8.07
CA GLN A 87 16.00 -2.67 -6.83
C GLN A 87 16.03 -4.19 -7.07
N ARG A 88 15.49 -4.69 -8.19
CA ARG A 88 15.70 -6.09 -8.64
C ARG A 88 17.15 -6.45 -8.73
N ALA A 89 17.96 -5.60 -9.35
CA ALA A 89 19.40 -5.79 -9.47
C ALA A 89 20.11 -5.88 -8.11
N ARG A 90 19.58 -5.18 -7.09
CA ARG A 90 20.18 -5.17 -5.73
C ARG A 90 19.72 -6.33 -4.84
N LEU A 91 18.55 -6.87 -5.05
CA LEU A 91 17.93 -7.86 -4.15
C LEU A 91 18.06 -9.31 -4.66
N GLY A 92 18.58 -9.53 -5.88
CA GLY A 92 18.63 -10.87 -6.48
C GLY A 92 17.24 -11.53 -6.61
N ALA A 93 16.18 -10.73 -6.48
CA ALA A 93 14.80 -11.21 -6.48
C ALA A 93 14.36 -11.50 -7.92
N GLY A 94 13.63 -12.59 -8.11
CA GLY A 94 12.92 -12.89 -9.34
C GLY A 94 11.98 -11.75 -9.77
N VAL A 95 11.29 -11.95 -10.89
CA VAL A 95 10.39 -10.93 -11.45
C VAL A 95 9.22 -10.70 -10.50
N LEU A 96 9.21 -9.55 -9.78
CA LEU A 96 8.06 -9.12 -9.01
C LEU A 96 6.97 -8.65 -9.96
N SER A 97 5.75 -9.12 -9.73
CA SER A 97 4.56 -8.74 -10.48
C SER A 97 3.88 -7.52 -9.85
N PHE A 98 3.01 -6.85 -10.60
CA PHE A 98 2.14 -5.79 -10.06
C PHE A 98 1.35 -6.29 -8.84
N ARG A 99 0.89 -7.54 -8.90
CA ARG A 99 0.13 -8.18 -7.84
C ARG A 99 0.90 -8.30 -6.53
N ASP A 100 2.21 -8.56 -6.59
CA ASP A 100 3.06 -8.65 -5.39
C ASP A 100 3.14 -7.29 -4.67
N TYR A 101 3.18 -6.19 -5.43
CA TYR A 101 3.13 -4.84 -4.88
C TYR A 101 1.79 -4.54 -4.23
N ILE A 102 0.69 -4.89 -4.89
CA ILE A 102 -0.66 -4.68 -4.35
C ILE A 102 -0.89 -5.54 -3.11
N ALA A 103 -0.42 -6.79 -3.11
CA ALA A 103 -0.44 -7.65 -1.92
C ALA A 103 0.31 -7.01 -0.74
N ARG A 104 1.50 -6.46 -1.00
CA ARG A 104 2.27 -5.74 0.02
C ARG A 104 1.59 -4.45 0.47
N ALA A 105 0.95 -3.72 -0.45
CA ALA A 105 0.18 -2.52 -0.11
C ALA A 105 -0.98 -2.85 0.82
N LEU A 106 -1.74 -3.92 0.55
CA LEU A 106 -2.82 -4.39 1.40
C LEU A 106 -2.32 -4.75 2.81
N VAL A 107 -1.22 -5.51 2.92
CA VAL A 107 -0.61 -5.85 4.21
C VAL A 107 -0.22 -4.60 5.00
N LYS A 108 0.47 -3.65 4.38
CA LYS A 108 0.88 -2.40 5.05
C LYS A 108 -0.31 -1.51 5.40
N ALA A 109 -1.33 -1.46 4.56
CA ALA A 109 -2.55 -0.71 4.85
C ALA A 109 -3.27 -1.30 6.07
N ALA A 110 -3.40 -2.62 6.14
CA ALA A 110 -4.01 -3.31 7.27
C ALA A 110 -3.26 -3.08 8.60
N LEU A 111 -1.93 -3.09 8.56
CA LEU A 111 -1.10 -2.79 9.74
C LEU A 111 -1.25 -1.32 10.19
N ARG A 112 -1.25 -0.36 9.26
CA ARG A 112 -1.41 1.07 9.58
C ARG A 112 -2.78 1.38 10.17
N ALA A 113 -3.78 0.64 9.77
CA ALA A 113 -5.15 0.77 10.24
C ALA A 113 -5.45 -0.07 11.50
N GLU A 114 -4.43 -0.75 12.04
CA GLU A 114 -4.56 -1.65 13.19
C GLU A 114 -5.63 -2.74 13.01
N VAL A 115 -5.86 -3.14 11.75
CA VAL A 115 -6.79 -4.22 11.40
C VAL A 115 -6.28 -5.57 11.87
N THR A 116 -4.96 -5.75 11.84
CA THR A 116 -4.27 -6.99 12.23
C THR A 116 -2.90 -6.68 12.84
N SER A 117 -2.39 -7.59 13.67
CA SER A 117 -1.03 -7.50 14.18
C SER A 117 -0.01 -8.10 13.19
N PRO A 118 1.29 -7.76 13.29
CA PRO A 118 2.31 -8.34 12.43
C PRO A 118 2.42 -9.87 12.52
N GLU A 119 2.09 -10.45 13.68
CA GLU A 119 2.11 -11.89 13.90
C GLU A 119 0.93 -12.61 13.26
N GLU A 120 -0.23 -11.95 13.29
CA GLU A 120 -1.52 -12.55 12.87
C GLU A 120 -1.90 -12.20 11.44
N THR A 121 -1.03 -11.47 10.70
CA THR A 121 -1.32 -11.05 9.33
C THR A 121 -1.22 -12.23 8.37
N ASN A 122 -2.28 -13.01 8.26
CA ASN A 122 -2.40 -14.09 7.28
C ASN A 122 -3.04 -13.57 6.00
N LEU A 123 -2.31 -13.65 4.89
CA LEU A 123 -2.76 -13.22 3.58
C LEU A 123 -3.08 -14.44 2.71
N LEU A 124 -4.25 -14.43 2.10
CA LEU A 124 -4.66 -15.37 1.06
C LEU A 124 -4.62 -14.66 -0.30
N LEU A 125 -3.96 -15.29 -1.26
CA LEU A 125 -3.95 -14.85 -2.65
C LEU A 125 -4.76 -15.84 -3.48
N ARG A 126 -5.94 -15.43 -3.94
CA ARG A 126 -6.82 -16.24 -4.79
C ARG A 126 -6.49 -15.98 -6.25
N ASN A 127 -6.01 -17.00 -6.94
CA ASN A 127 -5.58 -16.97 -8.34
C ASN A 127 -6.47 -17.89 -9.19
N GLU A 128 -6.38 -17.77 -10.53
CA GLU A 128 -6.99 -18.73 -11.45
C GLU A 128 -6.41 -20.14 -11.26
N GLY A 129 -5.13 -20.25 -10.91
CA GLY A 129 -4.42 -21.51 -10.69
C GLY A 129 -4.58 -22.11 -9.28
N GLY A 130 -5.34 -21.47 -8.40
CA GLY A 130 -5.57 -21.92 -7.02
C GLY A 130 -5.21 -20.87 -5.96
N ASP A 131 -5.51 -21.20 -4.74
CA ASP A 131 -5.32 -20.35 -3.57
C ASP A 131 -3.91 -20.52 -2.99
N CYS A 132 -3.23 -19.41 -2.67
CA CYS A 132 -1.91 -19.39 -2.07
C CYS A 132 -1.99 -18.76 -0.68
N ALA A 133 -1.60 -19.50 0.35
CA ALA A 133 -1.58 -19.04 1.73
C ALA A 133 -0.23 -18.46 2.11
N VAL A 134 -0.20 -17.24 2.61
CA VAL A 134 1.00 -16.57 3.11
C VAL A 134 0.81 -16.22 4.59
N PRO A 135 1.21 -17.12 5.51
CA PRO A 135 1.12 -16.86 6.94
C PRO A 135 2.11 -15.79 7.38
N ALA A 136 1.74 -14.97 8.37
CA ALA A 136 2.55 -13.87 8.90
C ALA A 136 3.15 -12.97 7.79
N ALA A 137 2.33 -12.61 6.80
CA ALA A 137 2.74 -11.88 5.61
C ALA A 137 3.43 -10.53 5.92
N ALA A 138 3.09 -9.90 7.05
CA ALA A 138 3.69 -8.66 7.50
C ALA A 138 5.19 -8.78 7.82
N ARG A 139 5.61 -9.92 8.34
CA ARG A 139 7.01 -10.20 8.70
C ARG A 139 7.89 -10.59 7.52
N LYS A 140 7.30 -10.84 6.36
CA LYS A 140 8.03 -11.32 5.18
C LYS A 140 8.46 -10.14 4.32
N PRO A 141 9.71 -10.12 3.83
CA PRO A 141 10.11 -9.18 2.80
C PRO A 141 9.33 -9.46 1.50
N LEU A 142 9.20 -8.43 0.64
CA LEU A 142 8.39 -8.52 -0.58
C LEU A 142 8.79 -9.70 -1.49
N CYS A 143 10.08 -10.00 -1.61
CA CYS A 143 10.56 -11.12 -2.42
C CYS A 143 10.09 -12.49 -1.88
N ARG A 144 10.06 -12.66 -0.56
CA ARG A 144 9.55 -13.89 0.06
C ARG A 144 8.04 -14.01 -0.08
N LEU A 145 7.32 -12.91 0.11
CA LEU A 145 5.89 -12.86 -0.12
C LEU A 145 5.54 -13.27 -1.55
N ALA A 146 6.27 -12.73 -2.55
CA ALA A 146 6.09 -13.07 -3.95
C ALA A 146 6.41 -14.55 -4.26
N GLN A 147 7.48 -15.10 -3.66
CA GLN A 147 7.84 -16.51 -3.83
C GLN A 147 6.76 -17.46 -3.30
N GLU A 148 6.24 -17.20 -2.10
CA GLU A 148 5.18 -18.01 -1.49
C GLU A 148 3.83 -17.82 -2.21
N ALA A 149 3.59 -16.63 -2.76
CA ALA A 149 2.40 -16.31 -3.55
C ALA A 149 2.37 -16.97 -4.93
N ALA A 150 3.52 -17.43 -5.43
CA ALA A 150 3.64 -18.01 -6.77
C ALA A 150 3.25 -19.50 -6.83
N VAL A 151 3.24 -20.20 -5.70
CA VAL A 151 3.02 -21.64 -5.67
C VAL A 151 1.79 -21.97 -4.84
N PRO A 152 0.69 -22.48 -5.45
CA PRO A 152 -0.43 -22.99 -4.69
C PRO A 152 0.04 -24.12 -3.76
N ALA A 153 -0.29 -24.00 -2.49
CA ALA A 153 0.05 -24.98 -1.47
C ALA A 153 -1.17 -25.27 -0.58
N PRO A 154 -1.26 -26.47 -0.02
CA PRO A 154 -2.29 -26.76 0.96
C PRO A 154 -2.22 -25.76 2.12
N PHE A 155 -3.38 -25.35 2.62
CA PHE A 155 -3.41 -24.42 3.74
C PHE A 155 -2.73 -25.02 4.96
N PRO A 156 -1.88 -24.26 5.65
CA PRO A 156 -1.35 -24.68 6.94
C PRO A 156 -2.50 -24.96 7.92
N GLN A 157 -2.29 -25.95 8.80
CA GLN A 157 -3.28 -26.27 9.82
C GLN A 157 -3.63 -25.03 10.66
N GLY A 158 -4.92 -24.73 10.80
CA GLY A 158 -5.39 -23.55 11.52
C GLY A 158 -5.22 -22.21 10.78
N PHE A 159 -4.91 -22.22 9.49
CA PHE A 159 -4.79 -21.00 8.70
C PHE A 159 -6.17 -20.33 8.54
N ALA A 160 -6.31 -19.15 9.10
CA ALA A 160 -7.47 -18.28 8.92
C ALA A 160 -6.99 -16.94 8.30
N PRO A 161 -7.34 -16.65 7.05
CA PRO A 161 -6.90 -15.41 6.40
C PRO A 161 -7.64 -14.20 6.97
N GLN A 162 -6.91 -13.20 7.44
CA GLN A 162 -7.45 -11.89 7.78
C GLN A 162 -7.52 -10.99 6.55
N LEU A 163 -6.64 -11.22 5.58
CA LEU A 163 -6.54 -10.46 4.34
C LEU A 163 -6.68 -11.39 3.16
N VAL A 164 -7.46 -10.98 2.16
CA VAL A 164 -7.59 -11.70 0.89
C VAL A 164 -7.33 -10.75 -0.26
N LEU A 165 -6.48 -11.15 -1.19
CA LEU A 165 -6.33 -10.50 -2.50
C LEU A 165 -6.82 -11.45 -3.58
N CYS A 166 -7.78 -11.01 -4.37
CA CYS A 166 -8.40 -11.81 -5.41
C CYS A 166 -8.57 -11.04 -6.73
N LEU A 167 -8.95 -11.75 -7.77
CA LEU A 167 -9.32 -11.17 -9.04
C LEU A 167 -10.74 -10.58 -9.00
N PRO A 168 -11.09 -9.66 -9.91
CA PRO A 168 -12.43 -9.09 -9.99
C PRO A 168 -13.51 -10.17 -10.10
N GLY A 169 -14.59 -9.99 -9.34
CA GLY A 169 -15.71 -10.92 -9.28
C GLY A 169 -15.54 -12.09 -8.30
N GLN A 170 -14.39 -12.21 -7.65
CA GLN A 170 -14.12 -13.29 -6.68
C GLN A 170 -14.33 -12.86 -5.21
N GLY A 171 -14.48 -11.57 -4.94
CA GLY A 171 -14.54 -11.03 -3.56
C GLY A 171 -15.72 -11.58 -2.77
N ALA A 172 -16.91 -11.66 -3.36
CA ALA A 172 -18.09 -12.21 -2.71
C ALA A 172 -17.92 -13.70 -2.32
N ALA A 173 -17.23 -14.49 -3.15
CA ALA A 173 -16.90 -15.86 -2.83
C ALA A 173 -15.87 -15.93 -1.69
N ALA A 174 -14.83 -15.11 -1.75
CA ALA A 174 -13.81 -15.04 -0.70
C ALA A 174 -14.41 -14.63 0.66
N ILE A 175 -15.37 -13.70 0.67
CA ILE A 175 -16.09 -13.28 1.88
C ILE A 175 -16.87 -14.45 2.47
N ARG A 176 -17.64 -15.18 1.66
CA ARG A 176 -18.43 -16.33 2.13
C ARG A 176 -17.55 -17.48 2.65
N ASP A 177 -16.44 -17.75 1.96
CA ASP A 177 -15.56 -18.88 2.28
C ASP A 177 -14.75 -18.65 3.56
N PHE A 178 -14.28 -17.43 3.80
CA PHE A 178 -13.26 -17.16 4.81
C PHE A 178 -13.63 -16.08 5.82
N ARG A 179 -14.59 -15.22 5.54
CA ARG A 179 -14.97 -14.06 6.37
C ARG A 179 -13.76 -13.21 6.82
N PRO A 180 -12.87 -12.81 5.89
CA PRO A 180 -11.68 -12.07 6.23
C PRO A 180 -12.02 -10.65 6.68
N ARG A 181 -11.10 -9.99 7.37
CA ARG A 181 -11.27 -8.58 7.77
C ARG A 181 -11.22 -7.60 6.61
N LEU A 182 -10.33 -7.86 5.64
CA LEU A 182 -10.25 -7.09 4.41
C LEU A 182 -10.16 -8.01 3.20
N VAL A 183 -10.92 -7.69 2.15
CA VAL A 183 -10.80 -8.32 0.82
C VAL A 183 -10.48 -7.24 -0.19
N LEU A 184 -9.45 -7.45 -0.97
CA LEU A 184 -9.07 -6.58 -2.08
C LEU A 184 -9.27 -7.32 -3.40
N GLU A 185 -10.23 -6.88 -4.18
CA GLU A 185 -10.31 -7.23 -5.60
C GLU A 185 -9.46 -6.26 -6.40
N CYS A 186 -8.57 -6.75 -7.24
CA CYS A 186 -7.77 -5.91 -8.10
C CYS A 186 -7.71 -6.45 -9.51
N ALA A 187 -8.07 -5.63 -10.48
CA ALA A 187 -7.98 -5.95 -11.89
C ALA A 187 -6.53 -6.05 -12.38
N ALA A 188 -6.30 -6.72 -13.48
CA ALA A 188 -5.02 -6.66 -14.17
C ALA A 188 -4.73 -5.19 -14.56
N PRO A 189 -3.46 -4.75 -14.47
CA PRO A 189 -3.12 -3.38 -14.81
C PRO A 189 -3.23 -3.12 -16.30
N GLY A 190 -4.04 -2.13 -16.64
CA GLY A 190 -4.13 -1.56 -17.99
C GLY A 190 -3.20 -0.35 -18.17
N PRO A 191 -3.24 0.32 -19.33
CA PRO A 191 -2.41 1.50 -19.60
C PRO A 191 -2.70 2.67 -18.66
N GLU A 192 -3.93 2.75 -18.14
CA GLU A 192 -4.33 3.79 -17.18
C GLU A 192 -4.24 3.37 -15.72
N GLY A 193 -3.78 2.16 -15.42
CA GLY A 193 -3.73 1.59 -14.08
C GLY A 193 -4.70 0.43 -13.88
N ALA A 194 -4.85 0.01 -12.64
CA ALA A 194 -5.72 -1.08 -12.23
C ALA A 194 -6.83 -0.57 -11.32
N ALA A 195 -8.08 -0.85 -11.68
CA ALA A 195 -9.21 -0.63 -10.79
C ALA A 195 -9.16 -1.65 -9.64
N TYR A 196 -9.52 -1.21 -8.44
CA TYR A 196 -9.65 -2.09 -7.29
C TYR A 196 -10.89 -1.78 -6.46
N SER A 197 -11.38 -2.80 -5.76
CA SER A 197 -12.42 -2.68 -4.74
C SER A 197 -11.92 -3.28 -3.44
N LEU A 198 -11.92 -2.50 -2.37
CA LEU A 198 -11.58 -2.96 -1.02
C LEU A 198 -12.87 -3.15 -0.23
N TYR A 199 -13.08 -4.36 0.28
CA TYR A 199 -14.19 -4.71 1.16
C TYR A 199 -13.67 -4.78 2.59
N SER A 200 -14.34 -4.12 3.52
CA SER A 200 -14.05 -4.20 4.95
C SER A 200 -15.16 -4.91 5.70
N ALA A 201 -14.80 -5.78 6.62
CA ALA A 201 -15.75 -6.55 7.41
C ALA A 201 -16.67 -5.64 8.26
N PRO A 202 -17.93 -6.04 8.50
CA PRO A 202 -18.91 -5.22 9.22
C PRO A 202 -18.55 -5.02 10.70
N ASP A 203 -17.76 -5.90 11.30
CA ASP A 203 -17.26 -5.81 12.66
C ASP A 203 -16.03 -4.90 12.81
N LEU A 204 -15.44 -4.47 11.69
CA LEU A 204 -14.29 -3.57 11.72
C LEU A 204 -14.75 -2.13 11.99
N PRO A 205 -14.13 -1.42 12.97
CA PRO A 205 -14.44 -0.01 13.19
C PRO A 205 -14.30 0.80 11.91
N ARG A 206 -15.30 1.65 11.59
CA ARG A 206 -15.30 2.45 10.37
C ARG A 206 -14.03 3.30 10.22
N ALA A 207 -13.52 3.87 11.32
CA ALA A 207 -12.28 4.63 11.32
C ALA A 207 -11.07 3.80 10.87
N SER A 208 -10.99 2.52 11.26
CA SER A 208 -9.93 1.59 10.82
C SER A 208 -10.12 1.25 9.34
N ALA A 209 -11.34 1.00 8.89
CA ALA A 209 -11.65 0.73 7.49
C ALA A 209 -11.28 1.92 6.58
N ASP A 210 -11.67 3.14 6.96
CA ASP A 210 -11.33 4.38 6.23
C ASP A 210 -9.81 4.59 6.20
N THR A 211 -9.10 4.31 7.31
CA THR A 211 -7.64 4.39 7.38
C THR A 211 -6.97 3.36 6.49
N ALA A 212 -7.48 2.12 6.45
CA ALA A 212 -6.97 1.08 5.57
C ALA A 212 -7.12 1.46 4.09
N ALA A 213 -8.31 1.95 3.71
CA ALA A 213 -8.59 2.38 2.35
C ALA A 213 -7.68 3.54 1.91
N ALA A 214 -7.52 4.57 2.75
CA ALA A 214 -6.63 5.70 2.47
C ALA A 214 -5.16 5.27 2.39
N ALA A 215 -4.72 4.41 3.32
CA ALA A 215 -3.35 3.90 3.31
C ALA A 215 -3.07 3.05 2.06
N LEU A 216 -4.02 2.21 1.65
CA LEU A 216 -3.91 1.42 0.42
C LEU A 216 -3.75 2.31 -0.81
N HIS A 217 -4.57 3.34 -0.93
CA HIS A 217 -4.50 4.30 -2.04
C HIS A 217 -3.14 4.98 -2.12
N LEU A 218 -2.67 5.56 -1.01
CA LEU A 218 -1.36 6.21 -0.93
C LEU A 218 -0.19 5.27 -1.25
N LEU A 219 -0.28 4.01 -0.80
CA LEU A 219 0.76 3.00 -1.05
C LEU A 219 0.73 2.53 -2.50
N ALA A 220 -0.45 2.43 -3.12
CA ALA A 220 -0.58 2.11 -4.53
C ALA A 220 -0.01 3.22 -5.42
N GLU A 221 -0.16 4.49 -5.02
CA GLU A 221 0.44 5.64 -5.73
C GLU A 221 1.95 5.76 -5.53
N ASN A 222 2.48 5.27 -4.40
CA ASN A 222 3.90 5.36 -4.07
C ASN A 222 4.52 3.99 -3.79
N PRO A 223 4.84 3.21 -4.84
CA PRO A 223 5.37 1.85 -4.70
C PRO A 223 6.73 1.78 -4.00
N VAL A 224 7.50 2.87 -3.97
CA VAL A 224 8.78 2.93 -3.23
C VAL A 224 8.55 2.74 -1.73
N ALA A 225 7.45 3.26 -1.20
CA ALA A 225 7.09 3.07 0.20
C ALA A 225 6.82 1.60 0.57
N LEU A 226 6.52 0.75 -0.42
CA LEU A 226 6.28 -0.68 -0.21
C LEU A 226 7.55 -1.49 0.01
N LEU A 227 8.69 -0.95 -0.44
CA LEU A 227 9.98 -1.63 -0.37
C LEU A 227 10.67 -1.40 0.99
N LEU A 228 10.25 -0.35 1.70
CA LEU A 228 10.71 -0.13 3.06
C LEU A 228 10.03 -1.13 3.99
N LEU A 229 10.81 -1.86 4.76
CA LEU A 229 10.30 -2.70 5.85
C LEU A 229 9.49 -1.83 6.83
N PRO A 230 8.53 -2.42 7.55
CA PRO A 230 7.75 -1.68 8.54
C PRO A 230 8.61 -1.07 9.62
#